data_1fda27bb93240d664d16858ac935f5d3
#
_entry.id   1fda27bb93240d664d16858ac935f5d3
#
_cell.length_a   1.000
_cell.length_b   1.000
_cell.length_c   1.000
_cell.angle_alpha   90.00
_cell.angle_beta   90.00
_cell.angle_gamma   90.00
#
_symmetry.space_group_name_H-M   'P 1'
#
loop_
_entity.id
_entity.type
_entity.pdbx_description
1 polymer ?
#
loop_
_entity_poly.entity_id
_entity_poly.type
_entity_poly.pdbx_seq_one_letter_code
_entity_poly.pdbx_strand_id
1 'polypeptide(L)'
;MGLVTAKEVAKAINADKYGVFGTFSGWLLMKVLKISSLNKIYDRNKHLSELEFLNAILDEFQIKFEIPEEDLKRLPKDGAYITISNHPLGGIDGILLLKLMLEREPNFKIIANFLLHRIEPMKPYIMPVNPFENHKDAKSSVVGIKETLRHLSDGKPLGMFPAGEVSTYKDGKLVVDKPWEEGAIKVIRKAQVPVIPIYFHAKNSRLFYFLSKINDTLRTAKLPSELLTQKDRVIKVRIGKPISVAEQNEYQDIESYGDFLRKKTYMLSNAFEDESKINLPKLTIPKPPKQIAKPANHSEIIEEIAFLKKGDYRLLQSKNYEVFFVTADKIPNILHEIGRLREITFREVGEGTNESLDLDAYDKYYHHMFLWDDETQCIAGA
;
A
#
# COMPACT_ATOMS: atom_id res chain seq x y z
N MET A 1 -23.39 17.41 -22.08
CA MET A 1 -23.40 15.96 -22.35
C MET A 1 -22.67 15.30 -21.20
N GLY A 2 -23.27 14.35 -20.49
CA GLY A 2 -22.66 13.77 -19.30
C GLY A 2 -21.35 13.02 -19.61
N LEU A 3 -20.51 12.84 -18.61
CA LEU A 3 -19.19 12.16 -18.71
C LEU A 3 -19.31 10.72 -19.23
N VAL A 4 -20.39 10.01 -18.82
CA VAL A 4 -20.69 8.62 -19.20
C VAL A 4 -22.15 8.52 -19.64
N THR A 5 -22.40 7.81 -20.74
CA THR A 5 -23.74 7.60 -21.31
C THR A 5 -24.28 6.20 -21.05
N ALA A 6 -25.61 6.05 -21.09
CA ALA A 6 -26.26 4.73 -20.94
C ALA A 6 -25.85 3.73 -22.04
N LYS A 7 -25.56 4.20 -23.24
CA LYS A 7 -25.06 3.37 -24.33
C LYS A 7 -23.66 2.84 -24.06
N GLU A 8 -22.77 3.66 -23.51
CA GLU A 8 -21.41 3.24 -23.12
C GLU A 8 -21.44 2.22 -21.99
N VAL A 9 -22.32 2.41 -21.00
CA VAL A 9 -22.51 1.44 -19.93
C VAL A 9 -23.09 0.13 -20.47
N ALA A 10 -24.07 0.19 -21.36
CA ALA A 10 -24.62 -1.01 -22.02
C ALA A 10 -23.55 -1.78 -22.79
N LYS A 11 -22.67 -1.07 -23.51
CA LYS A 11 -21.54 -1.69 -24.24
C LYS A 11 -20.55 -2.34 -23.26
N ALA A 12 -20.23 -1.68 -22.14
CA ALA A 12 -19.31 -2.23 -21.14
C ALA A 12 -19.80 -3.54 -20.51
N ILE A 13 -21.12 -3.75 -20.43
CA ILE A 13 -21.73 -5.00 -19.94
C ILE A 13 -22.17 -5.95 -21.07
N ASN A 14 -21.75 -5.72 -22.30
CA ASN A 14 -22.13 -6.50 -23.50
C ASN A 14 -23.66 -6.57 -23.75
N ALA A 15 -24.41 -5.57 -23.28
CA ALA A 15 -25.86 -5.49 -23.43
C ALA A 15 -26.29 -4.69 -24.67
N ASP A 16 -25.38 -3.95 -25.32
CA ASP A 16 -25.63 -3.12 -26.50
C ASP A 16 -26.22 -3.90 -27.68
N LYS A 17 -25.88 -5.20 -27.80
CA LYS A 17 -26.45 -6.14 -28.78
C LYS A 17 -27.98 -6.31 -28.67
N TYR A 18 -28.57 -5.94 -27.54
CA TYR A 18 -30.03 -6.00 -27.32
C TYR A 18 -30.74 -4.68 -27.63
N GLY A 19 -30.09 -3.72 -28.32
CA GLY A 19 -30.68 -2.49 -28.80
C GLY A 19 -31.26 -1.62 -27.67
N VAL A 20 -32.58 -1.32 -27.76
CA VAL A 20 -33.27 -0.46 -26.78
C VAL A 20 -33.24 -1.06 -25.38
N PHE A 21 -33.45 -2.37 -25.25
CA PHE A 21 -33.38 -3.07 -23.94
C PHE A 21 -31.99 -3.01 -23.34
N GLY A 22 -30.94 -3.10 -24.15
CA GLY A 22 -29.55 -2.95 -23.69
C GLY A 22 -29.28 -1.53 -23.19
N THR A 23 -29.77 -0.51 -23.92
CA THR A 23 -29.64 0.89 -23.46
C THR A 23 -30.41 1.13 -22.17
N PHE A 24 -31.59 0.54 -22.01
CA PHE A 24 -32.38 0.62 -20.77
C PHE A 24 -31.62 -0.06 -19.60
N SER A 25 -31.03 -1.21 -19.83
CA SER A 25 -30.17 -1.90 -18.82
C SER A 25 -29.00 -1.02 -18.40
N GLY A 26 -28.33 -0.38 -19.37
CA GLY A 26 -27.26 0.60 -19.09
C GLY A 26 -27.76 1.78 -18.25
N TRP A 27 -28.92 2.33 -18.57
CA TRP A 27 -29.53 3.42 -17.81
C TRP A 27 -29.90 3.00 -16.38
N LEU A 28 -30.47 1.80 -16.20
CA LEU A 28 -30.78 1.26 -14.89
C LEU A 28 -29.52 1.10 -14.05
N LEU A 29 -28.45 0.54 -14.63
CA LEU A 29 -27.17 0.36 -13.99
C LEU A 29 -26.53 1.70 -13.60
N MET A 30 -26.62 2.73 -14.45
CA MET A 30 -26.18 4.08 -14.13
C MET A 30 -26.90 4.66 -12.91
N LYS A 31 -28.19 4.36 -12.74
CA LYS A 31 -28.96 4.77 -11.54
C LYS A 31 -28.48 4.02 -10.30
N VAL A 32 -28.37 2.69 -10.38
CA VAL A 32 -27.92 1.84 -9.26
C VAL A 32 -26.51 2.22 -8.80
N LEU A 33 -25.61 2.46 -9.76
CA LEU A 33 -24.22 2.87 -9.49
C LEU A 33 -24.08 4.39 -9.27
N LYS A 34 -25.19 5.15 -9.24
CA LYS A 34 -25.22 6.61 -9.02
C LYS A 34 -24.36 7.40 -10.02
N ILE A 35 -24.03 6.84 -11.18
CA ILE A 35 -23.27 7.50 -12.26
C ILE A 35 -24.03 8.75 -12.77
N SER A 36 -25.36 8.69 -12.80
CA SER A 36 -26.18 9.84 -13.17
C SER A 36 -25.98 11.05 -12.24
N SER A 37 -25.72 10.82 -10.95
CA SER A 37 -25.42 11.89 -9.98
C SER A 37 -24.04 12.49 -10.26
N LEU A 38 -23.05 11.65 -10.56
CA LEU A 38 -21.71 12.13 -10.94
C LEU A 38 -21.72 12.94 -12.25
N ASN A 39 -22.49 12.51 -13.25
CA ASN A 39 -22.67 13.29 -14.47
C ASN A 39 -23.24 14.68 -14.18
N LYS A 40 -24.23 14.80 -13.28
CA LYS A 40 -24.80 16.11 -12.89
C LYS A 40 -23.76 17.00 -12.19
N ILE A 41 -22.94 16.41 -11.31
CA ILE A 41 -21.86 17.13 -10.62
C ILE A 41 -20.83 17.61 -11.64
N TYR A 42 -20.40 16.74 -12.56
CA TYR A 42 -19.50 17.12 -13.63
C TYR A 42 -20.08 18.23 -14.52
N ASP A 43 -21.33 18.10 -14.99
CA ASP A 43 -21.96 19.09 -15.87
C ASP A 43 -22.09 20.47 -15.22
N ARG A 44 -22.27 20.54 -13.90
CA ARG A 44 -22.29 21.81 -13.15
C ARG A 44 -20.92 22.47 -13.05
N ASN A 45 -19.85 21.68 -12.97
CA ASN A 45 -18.51 22.17 -12.63
C ASN A 45 -17.51 22.16 -13.80
N LYS A 46 -17.80 21.51 -14.93
CA LYS A 46 -16.88 21.34 -16.07
C LYS A 46 -16.39 22.63 -16.74
N HIS A 47 -17.03 23.79 -16.44
CA HIS A 47 -16.64 25.10 -16.94
C HIS A 47 -15.61 25.80 -16.06
N LEU A 48 -15.32 25.25 -14.88
CA LEU A 48 -14.35 25.82 -13.95
C LEU A 48 -12.92 25.53 -14.42
N SER A 49 -11.98 26.36 -13.99
CA SER A 49 -10.55 26.10 -14.18
C SER A 49 -10.10 24.88 -13.39
N GLU A 50 -8.90 24.41 -13.66
CA GLU A 50 -8.36 23.16 -13.13
C GLU A 50 -8.46 23.06 -11.61
N LEU A 51 -7.86 24.02 -10.87
CA LEU A 51 -7.89 24.04 -9.41
C LEU A 51 -9.27 24.32 -8.85
N GLU A 52 -10.03 25.22 -9.49
CA GLU A 52 -11.41 25.49 -9.12
C GLU A 52 -12.29 24.26 -9.26
N PHE A 53 -12.11 23.49 -10.35
CA PHE A 53 -12.80 22.22 -10.56
C PHE A 53 -12.47 21.21 -9.47
N LEU A 54 -11.17 21.00 -9.16
CA LEU A 54 -10.74 20.08 -8.12
C LEU A 54 -11.31 20.47 -6.75
N ASN A 55 -11.29 21.76 -6.42
CA ASN A 55 -11.88 22.28 -5.18
C ASN A 55 -13.39 22.06 -5.16
N ALA A 56 -14.11 22.43 -6.24
CA ALA A 56 -15.56 22.25 -6.34
C ALA A 56 -15.99 20.78 -6.17
N ILE A 57 -15.22 19.84 -6.74
CA ILE A 57 -15.47 18.40 -6.55
C ILE A 57 -15.27 17.99 -5.09
N LEU A 58 -14.19 18.40 -4.45
CA LEU A 58 -13.91 18.05 -3.05
C LEU A 58 -14.94 18.70 -2.10
N ASP A 59 -15.34 19.93 -2.37
CA ASP A 59 -16.37 20.66 -1.59
C ASP A 59 -17.76 20.04 -1.77
N GLU A 60 -18.15 19.62 -2.98
CA GLU A 60 -19.42 18.93 -3.24
C GLU A 60 -19.56 17.65 -2.40
N PHE A 61 -18.44 16.95 -2.18
CA PHE A 61 -18.40 15.74 -1.34
C PHE A 61 -17.97 16.03 0.10
N GLN A 62 -17.65 17.28 0.44
CA GLN A 62 -17.11 17.65 1.75
C GLN A 62 -15.91 16.79 2.16
N ILE A 63 -15.09 16.43 1.17
CA ILE A 63 -13.87 15.64 1.41
C ILE A 63 -12.75 16.60 1.79
N LYS A 64 -12.19 16.40 2.96
CA LYS A 64 -10.98 17.07 3.44
C LYS A 64 -9.82 16.10 3.47
N PHE A 65 -8.62 16.63 3.40
CA PHE A 65 -7.41 15.85 3.64
C PHE A 65 -6.50 16.56 4.62
N GLU A 66 -5.82 15.77 5.43
CA GLU A 66 -4.89 16.25 6.45
C GLU A 66 -3.49 15.72 6.14
N ILE A 67 -2.53 16.64 6.11
CA ILE A 67 -1.11 16.35 5.89
C ILE A 67 -0.33 17.10 6.96
N PRO A 68 0.55 16.45 7.72
CA PRO A 68 1.43 17.15 8.65
C PRO A 68 2.30 18.17 7.92
N GLU A 69 2.47 19.35 8.50
CA GLU A 69 3.30 20.41 7.91
C GLU A 69 4.74 19.97 7.65
N GLU A 70 5.28 19.13 8.53
CA GLU A 70 6.62 18.57 8.35
C GLU A 70 6.73 17.66 7.13
N ASP A 71 5.64 16.97 6.76
CA ASP A 71 5.61 16.14 5.56
C ASP A 71 5.57 17.03 4.30
N LEU A 72 4.84 18.14 4.33
CA LEU A 72 4.80 19.10 3.22
C LEU A 72 6.16 19.71 2.87
N LYS A 73 7.02 19.90 3.89
CA LYS A 73 8.39 20.41 3.72
C LYS A 73 9.32 19.43 2.97
N ARG A 74 8.92 18.16 2.83
CA ARG A 74 9.68 17.13 2.11
C ARG A 74 9.51 17.18 0.60
N LEU A 75 8.49 17.90 0.12
CA LEU A 75 8.30 18.12 -1.31
C LEU A 75 9.36 19.05 -1.84
N PRO A 76 10.10 18.69 -2.90
CA PRO A 76 11.05 19.59 -3.55
C PRO A 76 10.35 20.87 -4.03
N LYS A 77 11.05 21.98 -3.96
CA LYS A 77 10.54 23.27 -4.44
C LYS A 77 10.66 23.40 -5.95
N ASP A 78 11.68 22.76 -6.52
CA ASP A 78 12.06 22.89 -7.92
C ASP A 78 12.54 21.54 -8.46
N GLY A 79 12.50 21.40 -9.78
CA GLY A 79 13.06 20.29 -10.52
C GLY A 79 12.14 19.08 -10.67
N ALA A 80 12.59 18.13 -11.46
CA ALA A 80 11.83 16.90 -11.69
C ALA A 80 11.92 15.94 -10.51
N TYR A 81 10.81 15.36 -10.16
CA TYR A 81 10.69 14.22 -9.23
C TYR A 81 9.46 13.39 -9.57
N ILE A 82 9.39 12.19 -9.06
CA ILE A 82 8.22 11.33 -9.20
C ILE A 82 7.60 11.10 -7.84
N THR A 83 6.29 11.38 -7.68
CA THR A 83 5.54 10.89 -6.53
C THR A 83 4.98 9.50 -6.82
N ILE A 84 5.15 8.58 -5.87
CA ILE A 84 4.58 7.23 -5.93
C ILE A 84 3.61 7.05 -4.77
N SER A 85 2.43 6.48 -5.04
CA SER A 85 1.39 6.38 -4.02
C SER A 85 0.69 5.02 -4.05
N ASN A 86 0.20 4.58 -2.87
CA ASN A 86 -0.85 3.58 -2.83
C ASN A 86 -2.15 4.13 -3.43
N HIS A 87 -3.08 3.27 -3.80
CA HIS A 87 -4.29 3.65 -4.56
C HIS A 87 -5.60 3.15 -3.92
N PRO A 88 -5.91 3.54 -2.66
CA PRO A 88 -7.05 2.97 -1.93
C PRO A 88 -8.43 3.38 -2.43
N LEU A 89 -8.60 4.59 -2.99
CA LEU A 89 -9.90 5.17 -3.31
C LEU A 89 -10.17 5.32 -4.82
N GLY A 90 -9.15 5.16 -5.66
CA GLY A 90 -9.29 5.35 -7.10
C GLY A 90 -9.27 6.83 -7.51
N GLY A 91 -10.30 7.31 -8.22
CA GLY A 91 -10.32 8.68 -8.75
C GLY A 91 -10.07 9.77 -7.71
N ILE A 92 -10.47 9.55 -6.46
CA ILE A 92 -10.26 10.52 -5.36
C ILE A 92 -8.78 10.71 -5.08
N ASP A 93 -8.00 9.63 -5.03
CA ASP A 93 -6.55 9.73 -4.77
C ASP A 93 -5.87 10.61 -5.82
N GLY A 94 -6.28 10.46 -7.10
CA GLY A 94 -5.81 11.29 -8.19
C GLY A 94 -6.21 12.75 -8.04
N ILE A 95 -7.46 13.04 -7.65
CA ILE A 95 -7.95 14.39 -7.39
C ILE A 95 -7.19 15.05 -6.24
N LEU A 96 -7.01 14.33 -5.13
CA LEU A 96 -6.28 14.83 -3.96
C LEU A 96 -4.81 15.08 -4.29
N LEU A 97 -4.17 14.16 -5.00
CA LEU A 97 -2.78 14.31 -5.43
C LEU A 97 -2.62 15.53 -6.37
N LEU A 98 -3.49 15.67 -7.37
CA LEU A 98 -3.47 16.82 -8.27
C LEU A 98 -3.66 18.12 -7.51
N LYS A 99 -4.67 18.22 -6.63
CA LYS A 99 -4.90 19.42 -5.83
C LYS A 99 -3.66 19.78 -5.00
N LEU A 100 -3.13 18.83 -4.25
CA LEU A 100 -1.94 19.02 -3.42
C LEU A 100 -0.74 19.55 -4.21
N MET A 101 -0.54 18.99 -5.39
CA MET A 101 0.65 19.27 -6.17
C MET A 101 0.50 20.53 -7.03
N LEU A 102 -0.65 20.76 -7.66
CA LEU A 102 -0.87 21.92 -8.52
C LEU A 102 -0.88 23.26 -7.75
N GLU A 103 -1.17 23.26 -6.46
CA GLU A 103 -1.00 24.42 -5.59
C GLU A 103 0.48 24.88 -5.44
N ARG A 104 1.43 24.00 -5.80
CA ARG A 104 2.88 24.20 -5.65
C ARG A 104 3.63 24.20 -6.96
N GLU A 105 3.22 23.32 -7.85
CA GLU A 105 3.88 23.06 -9.12
C GLU A 105 2.83 22.98 -10.26
N PRO A 106 2.58 24.08 -10.98
CA PRO A 106 1.57 24.13 -12.02
C PRO A 106 1.80 23.16 -13.20
N ASN A 107 3.03 22.68 -13.37
CA ASN A 107 3.37 21.73 -14.42
C ASN A 107 3.26 20.26 -13.98
N PHE A 108 2.82 20.01 -12.75
CA PHE A 108 2.65 18.63 -12.25
C PHE A 108 1.61 17.88 -13.08
N LYS A 109 1.93 16.64 -13.42
CA LYS A 109 0.99 15.73 -14.11
C LYS A 109 0.90 14.40 -13.38
N ILE A 110 -0.19 13.65 -13.61
CA ILE A 110 -0.34 12.28 -13.15
C ILE A 110 -0.47 11.31 -14.32
N ILE A 111 0.08 10.12 -14.16
CA ILE A 111 -0.25 9.00 -15.03
C ILE A 111 -1.56 8.41 -14.56
N ALA A 112 -2.56 8.38 -15.44
CA ALA A 112 -3.87 7.84 -15.11
C ALA A 112 -4.55 7.17 -16.31
N ASN A 113 -5.62 6.42 -16.03
CA ASN A 113 -6.43 5.78 -17.04
C ASN A 113 -6.97 6.82 -18.05
N PHE A 114 -6.97 6.49 -19.35
CA PHE A 114 -7.47 7.35 -20.42
C PHE A 114 -8.92 7.83 -20.21
N LEU A 115 -9.74 7.12 -19.42
CA LEU A 115 -11.09 7.55 -19.08
C LEU A 115 -11.11 8.86 -18.28
N LEU A 116 -10.12 9.08 -17.41
CA LEU A 116 -9.99 10.32 -16.65
C LEU A 116 -9.56 11.50 -17.54
N HIS A 117 -8.89 11.23 -18.65
CA HIS A 117 -8.56 12.23 -19.66
C HIS A 117 -9.82 12.84 -20.36
N ARG A 118 -11.00 12.22 -20.18
CA ARG A 118 -12.29 12.77 -20.65
C ARG A 118 -12.84 13.88 -19.76
N ILE A 119 -12.29 14.07 -18.57
CA ILE A 119 -12.65 15.17 -17.66
C ILE A 119 -11.92 16.42 -18.12
N GLU A 120 -12.60 17.29 -18.89
CA GLU A 120 -11.97 18.43 -19.57
C GLU A 120 -11.09 19.29 -18.64
N PRO A 121 -11.51 19.69 -17.41
CA PRO A 121 -10.65 20.48 -16.54
C PRO A 121 -9.40 19.76 -16.04
N MET A 122 -9.38 18.43 -16.01
CA MET A 122 -8.24 17.63 -15.57
C MET A 122 -7.31 17.20 -16.72
N LYS A 123 -7.80 17.25 -17.94
CA LYS A 123 -7.13 16.76 -19.14
C LYS A 123 -5.69 17.26 -19.33
N PRO A 124 -5.34 18.52 -19.08
CA PRO A 124 -3.97 19.02 -19.22
C PRO A 124 -2.96 18.35 -18.28
N TYR A 125 -3.45 17.84 -17.15
CA TYR A 125 -2.65 17.26 -16.05
C TYR A 125 -2.61 15.74 -16.04
N ILE A 126 -3.28 15.10 -17.01
CA ILE A 126 -3.33 13.65 -17.12
C ILE A 126 -2.47 13.21 -18.30
N MET A 127 -1.51 12.34 -18.01
CA MET A 127 -0.79 11.53 -19.00
C MET A 127 -1.53 10.19 -19.12
N PRO A 128 -2.31 10.00 -20.21
CA PRO A 128 -3.18 8.85 -20.31
C PRO A 128 -2.41 7.56 -20.57
N VAL A 129 -2.77 6.52 -19.82
CA VAL A 129 -2.35 5.14 -20.10
C VAL A 129 -3.59 4.28 -20.30
N ASN A 130 -3.49 3.27 -21.15
CA ASN A 130 -4.57 2.32 -21.38
C ASN A 130 -4.32 1.03 -20.59
N PRO A 131 -5.01 0.80 -19.46
CA PRO A 131 -4.81 -0.40 -18.66
C PRO A 131 -5.42 -1.67 -19.30
N PHE A 132 -6.19 -1.52 -20.39
CA PHE A 132 -6.84 -2.64 -21.08
C PHE A 132 -6.11 -3.09 -22.34
N GLU A 133 -4.97 -2.50 -22.68
CA GLU A 133 -4.15 -2.94 -23.79
C GLU A 133 -3.40 -4.22 -23.47
N ASN A 134 -4.08 -5.36 -23.70
CA ASN A 134 -3.41 -6.63 -23.87
C ASN A 134 -2.53 -6.55 -25.13
N HIS A 135 -1.22 -6.35 -24.97
CA HIS A 135 -0.11 -6.62 -25.92
C HIS A 135 -0.25 -6.27 -27.41
N LYS A 136 -1.40 -5.77 -27.90
CA LYS A 136 -1.63 -5.56 -29.34
C LYS A 136 -1.27 -4.17 -29.85
N ASP A 137 -1.18 -3.15 -28.99
CA ASP A 137 -0.81 -1.79 -29.38
C ASP A 137 0.46 -1.30 -28.65
N ALA A 138 1.55 -2.06 -28.79
CA ALA A 138 2.85 -1.69 -28.24
C ALA A 138 3.33 -0.28 -28.66
N LYS A 139 2.80 0.28 -29.74
CA LYS A 139 3.15 1.63 -30.21
C LYS A 139 2.58 2.75 -29.32
N SER A 140 1.34 2.62 -28.83
CA SER A 140 0.74 3.67 -27.97
C SER A 140 1.42 3.70 -26.59
N SER A 141 1.75 2.53 -26.07
CA SER A 141 2.46 2.37 -24.79
C SER A 141 3.87 2.98 -24.85
N VAL A 142 4.62 2.79 -25.94
CA VAL A 142 5.95 3.37 -26.14
C VAL A 142 5.90 4.90 -26.26
N VAL A 143 4.88 5.45 -26.91
CA VAL A 143 4.69 6.92 -27.02
C VAL A 143 4.44 7.51 -25.64
N GLY A 144 3.54 6.93 -24.85
CA GLY A 144 3.26 7.40 -23.48
C GLY A 144 4.50 7.39 -22.57
N ILE A 145 5.31 6.33 -22.65
CA ILE A 145 6.57 6.26 -21.89
C ILE A 145 7.55 7.35 -22.33
N LYS A 146 7.69 7.60 -23.63
CA LYS A 146 8.55 8.67 -24.15
C LYS A 146 8.11 10.04 -23.69
N GLU A 147 6.81 10.33 -23.74
CA GLU A 147 6.24 11.59 -23.27
C GLU A 147 6.44 11.78 -21.76
N THR A 148 6.28 10.71 -20.97
CA THR A 148 6.56 10.72 -19.53
C THR A 148 8.02 11.07 -19.24
N LEU A 149 8.96 10.38 -19.89
CA LEU A 149 10.39 10.64 -19.71
C LEU A 149 10.81 12.03 -20.19
N ARG A 150 10.21 12.52 -21.29
CA ARG A 150 10.43 13.88 -21.76
C ARG A 150 9.94 14.92 -20.76
N HIS A 151 8.74 14.75 -20.20
CA HIS A 151 8.18 15.64 -19.18
C HIS A 151 9.12 15.78 -17.98
N LEU A 152 9.67 14.64 -17.51
CA LEU A 152 10.64 14.61 -16.41
C LEU A 152 11.99 15.23 -16.82
N SER A 153 12.47 14.98 -18.05
CA SER A 153 13.71 15.60 -18.55
C SER A 153 13.60 17.11 -18.73
N ASP A 154 12.40 17.62 -18.96
CA ASP A 154 12.08 19.06 -18.99
C ASP A 154 12.05 19.69 -17.58
N GLY A 155 12.42 18.96 -16.54
CA GLY A 155 12.45 19.44 -15.15
C GLY A 155 11.08 19.44 -14.45
N LYS A 156 10.05 18.81 -15.04
CA LYS A 156 8.66 18.85 -14.53
C LYS A 156 8.32 17.59 -13.74
N PRO A 157 7.68 17.71 -12.57
CA PRO A 157 7.37 16.54 -11.74
C PRO A 157 6.14 15.77 -12.21
N LEU A 158 6.08 14.51 -11.78
CA LEU A 158 5.05 13.55 -12.18
C LEU A 158 4.56 12.74 -10.99
N GLY A 159 3.28 12.40 -10.97
CA GLY A 159 2.67 11.48 -10.03
C GLY A 159 2.23 10.17 -10.69
N MET A 160 2.39 9.07 -9.97
CA MET A 160 1.88 7.79 -10.42
C MET A 160 1.40 6.89 -9.26
N PHE A 161 0.51 5.98 -9.62
CA PHE A 161 0.02 4.91 -8.76
C PHE A 161 0.52 3.58 -9.35
N PRO A 162 1.69 3.09 -8.89
CA PRO A 162 2.40 2.01 -9.60
C PRO A 162 1.67 0.67 -9.63
N ALA A 163 0.64 0.48 -8.78
CA ALA A 163 -0.22 -0.69 -8.81
C ALA A 163 -1.12 -0.78 -10.06
N GLY A 164 -1.31 0.34 -10.78
CA GLY A 164 -2.17 0.43 -11.96
C GLY A 164 -3.66 0.27 -11.70
N GLU A 165 -4.04 -0.20 -10.52
CA GLU A 165 -5.43 -0.41 -10.10
C GLU A 165 -5.64 -0.11 -8.61
N VAL A 166 -6.91 0.02 -8.22
CA VAL A 166 -7.31 0.35 -6.85
C VAL A 166 -7.02 -0.81 -5.90
N SER A 167 -6.57 -0.47 -4.68
CA SER A 167 -6.26 -1.43 -3.61
C SER A 167 -7.42 -2.39 -3.33
N THR A 168 -7.10 -3.59 -2.94
CA THR A 168 -8.06 -4.67 -2.64
C THR A 168 -7.75 -5.32 -1.29
N TYR A 169 -8.63 -6.21 -0.83
CA TYR A 169 -8.35 -6.98 0.37
C TYR A 169 -7.30 -8.07 0.12
N LYS A 170 -6.28 -8.07 0.96
CA LYS A 170 -5.38 -9.21 1.15
C LYS A 170 -5.83 -9.97 2.41
N ASP A 171 -6.00 -11.28 2.28
CA ASP A 171 -6.39 -12.19 3.38
C ASP A 171 -7.67 -11.76 4.14
N GLY A 172 -8.55 -11.00 3.47
CA GLY A 172 -9.83 -10.56 4.00
C GLY A 172 -9.77 -9.50 5.09
N LYS A 173 -8.60 -8.99 5.46
CA LYS A 173 -8.40 -8.05 6.56
C LYS A 173 -7.72 -6.75 6.17
N LEU A 174 -6.65 -6.82 5.39
CA LEU A 174 -5.84 -5.66 5.02
C LEU A 174 -6.20 -5.14 3.63
N VAL A 175 -6.34 -3.83 3.49
CA VAL A 175 -6.49 -3.16 2.20
C VAL A 175 -5.11 -2.78 1.72
N VAL A 176 -4.68 -3.41 0.63
CA VAL A 176 -3.36 -3.18 0.03
C VAL A 176 -3.46 -3.19 -1.48
N ASP A 177 -2.52 -2.54 -2.13
CA ASP A 177 -2.35 -2.63 -3.58
C ASP A 177 -1.94 -4.05 -3.98
N LYS A 178 -2.34 -4.46 -5.17
CA LYS A 178 -1.71 -5.59 -5.84
C LYS A 178 -0.20 -5.32 -6.02
N PRO A 179 0.60 -6.33 -6.38
CA PRO A 179 2.00 -6.10 -6.76
C PRO A 179 2.10 -4.95 -7.75
N TRP A 180 3.08 -4.08 -7.55
CA TRP A 180 3.27 -2.94 -8.42
C TRP A 180 3.74 -3.37 -9.82
N GLU A 181 3.24 -2.70 -10.84
CA GLU A 181 3.48 -3.05 -12.23
C GLU A 181 4.96 -2.85 -12.62
N GLU A 182 5.59 -3.88 -13.13
CA GLU A 182 7.00 -3.85 -13.55
C GLU A 182 7.27 -2.72 -14.56
N GLY A 183 6.31 -2.45 -15.45
CA GLY A 183 6.39 -1.35 -16.41
C GLY A 183 6.50 0.02 -15.74
N ALA A 184 5.73 0.26 -14.67
CA ALA A 184 5.80 1.49 -13.88
C ALA A 184 7.16 1.62 -13.18
N ILE A 185 7.66 0.53 -12.58
CA ILE A 185 8.97 0.50 -11.91
C ILE A 185 10.11 0.78 -12.89
N LYS A 186 10.05 0.21 -14.10
CA LYS A 186 11.03 0.50 -15.17
C LYS A 186 11.05 1.97 -15.59
N VAL A 187 9.88 2.62 -15.68
CA VAL A 187 9.78 4.05 -15.98
C VAL A 187 10.42 4.89 -14.88
N ILE A 188 10.10 4.59 -13.60
CA ILE A 188 10.69 5.28 -12.44
C ILE A 188 12.22 5.16 -12.48
N ARG A 189 12.74 3.96 -12.64
CA ARG A 189 14.17 3.71 -12.69
C ARG A 189 14.86 4.45 -13.83
N LYS A 190 14.24 4.46 -15.01
CA LYS A 190 14.79 5.12 -16.20
C LYS A 190 14.80 6.64 -16.09
N ALA A 191 13.90 7.21 -15.32
CA ALA A 191 13.79 8.66 -15.16
C ALA A 191 14.97 9.27 -14.41
N GLN A 192 15.67 8.53 -13.55
CA GLN A 192 16.83 9.00 -12.77
C GLN A 192 16.56 10.34 -12.06
N VAL A 193 15.43 10.45 -11.40
CA VAL A 193 15.01 11.62 -10.61
C VAL A 193 14.64 11.16 -9.19
N PRO A 194 14.63 12.06 -8.18
CA PRO A 194 14.17 11.71 -6.84
C PRO A 194 12.74 11.14 -6.83
N VAL A 195 12.49 10.17 -5.97
CA VAL A 195 11.17 9.54 -5.79
C VAL A 195 10.62 9.86 -4.42
N ILE A 196 9.37 10.30 -4.36
CA ILE A 196 8.70 10.71 -3.13
C ILE A 196 7.54 9.79 -2.85
N PRO A 197 7.61 8.94 -1.82
CA PRO A 197 6.49 8.09 -1.43
C PRO A 197 5.41 8.90 -0.74
N ILE A 198 4.15 8.67 -1.13
CA ILE A 198 2.95 9.27 -0.53
C ILE A 198 2.00 8.13 -0.16
N TYR A 199 1.44 8.19 1.04
CA TYR A 199 0.49 7.20 1.52
C TYR A 199 -0.86 7.84 1.88
N PHE A 200 -1.93 7.37 1.25
CA PHE A 200 -3.30 7.72 1.54
C PHE A 200 -3.89 6.73 2.54
N HIS A 201 -4.20 7.19 3.74
CA HIS A 201 -4.85 6.37 4.76
C HIS A 201 -6.37 6.41 4.59
N ALA A 202 -6.86 5.55 3.72
CA ALA A 202 -8.28 5.49 3.37
C ALA A 202 -8.69 4.09 2.90
N LYS A 203 -9.98 3.87 2.80
CA LYS A 203 -10.57 2.64 2.25
C LYS A 203 -11.93 2.89 1.63
N ASN A 204 -12.25 2.12 0.61
CA ASN A 204 -13.57 2.08 -0.01
C ASN A 204 -14.63 1.37 0.86
N SER A 205 -15.86 1.31 0.39
CA SER A 205 -16.95 0.67 1.11
C SER A 205 -16.77 -0.86 1.19
N ARG A 206 -17.39 -1.48 2.20
CA ARG A 206 -17.42 -2.95 2.32
C ARG A 206 -18.03 -3.62 1.07
N LEU A 207 -19.01 -2.97 0.44
CA LEU A 207 -19.63 -3.47 -0.78
C LEU A 207 -18.64 -3.48 -1.95
N PHE A 208 -17.80 -2.46 -2.08
CA PHE A 208 -16.75 -2.42 -3.09
C PHE A 208 -15.84 -3.63 -3.00
N TYR A 209 -15.35 -3.92 -1.80
CA TYR A 209 -14.48 -5.08 -1.58
C TYR A 209 -15.19 -6.43 -1.66
N PHE A 210 -16.49 -6.49 -1.36
CA PHE A 210 -17.28 -7.69 -1.59
C PHE A 210 -17.40 -7.99 -3.09
N LEU A 211 -17.69 -6.97 -3.90
CA LEU A 211 -17.79 -7.10 -5.35
C LEU A 211 -16.44 -7.51 -5.98
N SER A 212 -15.31 -7.09 -5.41
CA SER A 212 -13.98 -7.50 -5.87
C SER A 212 -13.73 -9.02 -5.76
N LYS A 213 -14.41 -9.69 -4.84
CA LYS A 213 -14.33 -11.16 -4.70
C LYS A 213 -15.16 -11.90 -5.73
N ILE A 214 -16.16 -11.24 -6.32
CA ILE A 214 -17.08 -11.84 -7.28
C ILE A 214 -16.55 -11.62 -8.70
N ASN A 215 -16.25 -10.37 -9.07
CA ASN A 215 -15.84 -10.03 -10.43
C ASN A 215 -15.19 -8.64 -10.47
N ASP A 216 -14.02 -8.55 -11.11
CA ASP A 216 -13.26 -7.29 -11.25
C ASP A 216 -14.02 -6.22 -12.07
N THR A 217 -14.84 -6.64 -13.05
CA THR A 217 -15.65 -5.71 -13.84
C THR A 217 -16.73 -5.03 -12.97
N LEU A 218 -17.38 -5.78 -12.07
CA LEU A 218 -18.37 -5.23 -11.14
C LEU A 218 -17.70 -4.28 -10.14
N ARG A 219 -16.51 -4.62 -9.66
CA ARG A 219 -15.70 -3.76 -8.81
C ARG A 219 -15.40 -2.44 -9.52
N THR A 220 -14.88 -2.51 -10.74
CA THR A 220 -14.52 -1.33 -11.54
C THR A 220 -15.75 -0.46 -11.82
N ALA A 221 -16.89 -1.06 -12.15
CA ALA A 221 -18.15 -0.36 -12.35
C ALA A 221 -18.66 0.35 -11.09
N LYS A 222 -18.31 -0.16 -9.91
CA LYS A 222 -18.67 0.44 -8.61
C LYS A 222 -17.82 1.66 -8.26
N LEU A 223 -16.58 1.80 -8.78
CA LEU A 223 -15.63 2.87 -8.44
C LEU A 223 -16.22 4.28 -8.55
N PRO A 224 -16.94 4.67 -9.62
CA PRO A 224 -17.50 6.00 -9.69
C PRO A 224 -18.44 6.34 -8.52
N SER A 225 -19.20 5.34 -8.03
CA SER A 225 -20.12 5.56 -6.92
C SER A 225 -19.42 5.56 -5.55
N GLU A 226 -18.17 5.08 -5.45
CA GLU A 226 -17.39 5.18 -4.22
C GLU A 226 -17.05 6.63 -3.88
N LEU A 227 -16.95 7.54 -4.86
CA LEU A 227 -16.86 8.99 -4.63
C LEU A 227 -17.96 9.47 -3.66
N LEU A 228 -19.19 9.01 -3.89
CA LEU A 228 -20.34 9.39 -3.05
C LEU A 228 -20.30 8.77 -1.66
N THR A 229 -19.55 7.69 -1.46
CA THR A 229 -19.41 7.04 -0.13
C THR A 229 -18.32 7.68 0.72
N GLN A 230 -17.48 8.53 0.12
CA GLN A 230 -16.43 9.27 0.83
C GLN A 230 -16.89 10.63 1.34
N LYS A 231 -18.18 10.96 1.16
CA LYS A 231 -18.75 12.21 1.64
C LYS A 231 -18.50 12.40 3.14
N ASP A 232 -18.19 13.65 3.52
CA ASP A 232 -17.92 14.08 4.90
C ASP A 232 -16.70 13.41 5.56
N ARG A 233 -15.76 12.89 4.78
CA ARG A 233 -14.57 12.22 5.31
C ARG A 233 -13.34 13.12 5.30
N VAL A 234 -12.51 12.93 6.32
CA VAL A 234 -11.15 13.43 6.38
C VAL A 234 -10.20 12.31 5.98
N ILE A 235 -9.45 12.52 4.90
CA ILE A 235 -8.46 11.57 4.41
C ILE A 235 -7.09 12.01 4.92
N LYS A 236 -6.46 11.16 5.73
CA LYS A 236 -5.12 11.43 6.25
C LYS A 236 -4.08 10.99 5.24
N VAL A 237 -3.09 11.84 5.00
CA VAL A 237 -2.04 11.60 4.01
C VAL A 237 -0.67 11.77 4.68
N ARG A 238 0.27 10.92 4.35
CA ARG A 238 1.66 11.05 4.75
C ARG A 238 2.55 11.16 3.52
N ILE A 239 3.56 12.02 3.61
CA ILE A 239 4.59 12.19 2.58
C ILE A 239 5.92 11.74 3.17
N GLY A 240 6.58 10.79 2.53
CA GLY A 240 7.88 10.29 2.96
C GLY A 240 9.04 11.21 2.59
N LYS A 241 10.22 10.88 3.08
CA LYS A 241 11.46 11.54 2.64
C LYS A 241 11.73 11.21 1.17
N PRO A 242 12.25 12.16 0.38
CA PRO A 242 12.70 11.89 -0.98
C PRO A 242 13.75 10.77 -0.99
N ILE A 243 13.55 9.79 -1.85
CA ILE A 243 14.50 8.72 -2.15
C ILE A 243 15.42 9.24 -3.24
N SER A 244 16.70 9.39 -2.92
CA SER A 244 17.68 9.91 -3.87
C SER A 244 17.97 8.93 -5.01
N VAL A 245 18.47 9.42 -6.14
CA VAL A 245 18.91 8.57 -7.26
C VAL A 245 20.03 7.61 -6.82
N ALA A 246 20.91 8.03 -5.93
CA ALA A 246 21.96 7.17 -5.38
C ALA A 246 21.35 5.98 -4.62
N GLU A 247 20.40 6.23 -3.72
CA GLU A 247 19.70 5.18 -2.97
C GLU A 247 18.91 4.23 -3.90
N GLN A 248 18.29 4.75 -4.97
CA GLN A 248 17.61 3.93 -5.97
C GLN A 248 18.55 2.99 -6.72
N ASN A 249 19.77 3.44 -7.01
CA ASN A 249 20.77 2.70 -7.77
C ASN A 249 21.48 1.59 -6.96
N GLU A 250 21.23 1.49 -5.65
CA GLU A 250 21.70 0.37 -4.82
C GLU A 250 21.01 -0.96 -5.20
N TYR A 251 19.81 -0.89 -5.80
CA TYR A 251 19.04 -2.06 -6.21
C TYR A 251 19.36 -2.47 -7.64
N GLN A 252 19.88 -3.69 -7.85
CA GLN A 252 20.33 -4.15 -9.17
C GLN A 252 19.16 -4.60 -10.06
N ASP A 253 18.23 -5.39 -9.53
CA ASP A 253 17.09 -5.91 -10.27
C ASP A 253 15.82 -5.08 -10.07
N ILE A 254 14.87 -5.22 -11.00
CA ILE A 254 13.62 -4.44 -11.01
C ILE A 254 12.66 -4.88 -9.92
N GLU A 255 12.65 -6.16 -9.56
CA GLU A 255 11.73 -6.71 -8.56
C GLU A 255 12.09 -6.19 -7.17
N SER A 256 13.33 -6.34 -6.74
CA SER A 256 13.81 -5.83 -5.44
C SER A 256 13.70 -4.31 -5.35
N TYR A 257 13.94 -3.60 -6.46
CA TYR A 257 13.74 -2.16 -6.52
C TYR A 257 12.25 -1.78 -6.36
N GLY A 258 11.35 -2.46 -7.05
CA GLY A 258 9.91 -2.25 -6.90
C GLY A 258 9.42 -2.54 -5.49
N ASP A 259 9.88 -3.62 -4.89
CA ASP A 259 9.61 -3.99 -3.50
C ASP A 259 10.11 -2.94 -2.50
N PHE A 260 11.30 -2.41 -2.71
CA PHE A 260 11.86 -1.32 -1.90
C PHE A 260 10.97 -0.08 -1.95
N LEU A 261 10.61 0.40 -3.14
CA LEU A 261 9.74 1.57 -3.30
C LEU A 261 8.37 1.35 -2.65
N ARG A 262 7.79 0.17 -2.85
CA ARG A 262 6.51 -0.21 -2.25
C ARG A 262 6.60 -0.24 -0.72
N LYS A 263 7.64 -0.86 -0.15
CA LYS A 263 7.90 -0.89 1.30
C LYS A 263 8.04 0.52 1.87
N LYS A 264 8.83 1.40 1.24
CA LYS A 264 8.99 2.82 1.66
C LYS A 264 7.64 3.55 1.69
N THR A 265 6.75 3.28 0.74
CA THR A 265 5.42 3.88 0.70
C THR A 265 4.54 3.32 1.82
N TYR A 266 4.49 2.00 2.01
CA TYR A 266 3.64 1.38 3.02
C TYR A 266 4.12 1.59 4.46
N MET A 267 5.42 1.76 4.69
CA MET A 267 5.95 2.14 6.02
C MET A 267 5.36 3.46 6.55
N LEU A 268 4.87 4.33 5.69
CA LEU A 268 4.18 5.57 6.10
C LEU A 268 2.86 5.29 6.82
N SER A 269 2.27 4.09 6.64
CA SER A 269 1.05 3.67 7.34
C SER A 269 1.24 3.53 8.85
N ASN A 270 2.46 3.24 9.31
CA ASN A 270 2.76 3.04 10.73
C ASN A 270 2.41 4.28 11.58
N ALA A 271 2.41 5.48 10.97
CA ALA A 271 1.97 6.70 11.64
C ALA A 271 0.48 6.70 12.06
N PHE A 272 -0.31 5.75 11.56
CA PHE A 272 -1.75 5.62 11.81
C PHE A 272 -2.10 4.38 12.67
N GLU A 273 -1.11 3.57 13.06
CA GLU A 273 -1.35 2.34 13.82
C GLU A 273 -1.86 2.63 15.24
N ASP A 274 -1.41 3.71 15.86
CA ASP A 274 -1.80 4.09 17.22
C ASP A 274 -3.28 4.54 17.32
N GLU A 275 -3.86 5.06 16.24
CA GLU A 275 -5.26 5.50 16.23
C GLU A 275 -6.27 4.34 16.12
N SER A 276 -5.85 3.21 15.56
CA SER A 276 -6.72 2.02 15.43
C SER A 276 -6.82 1.19 16.72
N LYS A 277 -5.98 1.49 17.70
CA LYS A 277 -5.87 0.77 18.97
C LYS A 277 -6.63 1.41 20.15
N ILE A 278 -7.60 2.30 19.93
CA ILE A 278 -8.69 2.40 20.90
C ILE A 278 -9.58 1.15 20.67
N ASN A 279 -9.02 0.00 20.85
CA ASN A 279 -9.78 -1.17 21.22
C ASN A 279 -10.37 -0.83 22.60
N LEU A 280 -11.66 -0.47 22.62
CA LEU A 280 -12.45 -0.74 23.81
C LEU A 280 -12.05 -2.16 24.25
N PRO A 281 -11.62 -2.35 25.50
CA PRO A 281 -11.26 -3.68 25.95
C PRO A 281 -12.44 -4.56 25.62
N LYS A 282 -12.29 -5.48 24.66
CA LYS A 282 -13.16 -6.64 24.64
C LYS A 282 -13.03 -7.17 26.05
N LEU A 283 -14.13 -7.24 26.77
CA LEU A 283 -14.23 -8.04 27.99
C LEU A 283 -13.96 -9.49 27.58
N THR A 284 -12.73 -9.78 27.26
CA THR A 284 -12.22 -11.14 27.20
C THR A 284 -12.02 -11.50 28.65
N ILE A 285 -12.89 -12.36 29.15
CA ILE A 285 -12.60 -13.08 30.38
C ILE A 285 -11.17 -13.61 30.21
N PRO A 286 -10.23 -13.17 31.05
CA PRO A 286 -8.84 -13.63 30.91
C PRO A 286 -8.86 -15.17 30.94
N LYS A 287 -8.43 -15.79 29.87
CA LYS A 287 -8.22 -17.24 29.90
C LYS A 287 -7.23 -17.52 31.01
N PRO A 288 -7.52 -18.46 31.90
CA PRO A 288 -6.55 -18.80 32.92
C PRO A 288 -5.22 -19.19 32.24
N PRO A 289 -4.09 -18.74 32.78
CA PRO A 289 -2.80 -19.01 32.15
C PRO A 289 -2.60 -20.51 32.05
N LYS A 290 -2.21 -21.00 30.89
CA LYS A 290 -1.82 -22.39 30.70
C LYS A 290 -0.59 -22.68 31.53
N GLN A 291 -0.43 -23.93 31.95
CA GLN A 291 0.79 -24.37 32.61
C GLN A 291 1.97 -24.14 31.64
N ILE A 292 3.04 -23.54 32.13
CA ILE A 292 4.27 -23.34 31.37
C ILE A 292 4.84 -24.72 30.97
N ALA A 293 5.34 -24.80 29.74
CA ALA A 293 5.93 -26.01 29.21
C ALA A 293 7.09 -26.49 30.10
N LYS A 294 7.35 -27.81 30.10
CA LYS A 294 8.53 -28.37 30.77
C LYS A 294 9.80 -27.84 30.09
N PRO A 295 10.90 -27.68 30.84
CA PRO A 295 12.18 -27.35 30.22
C PRO A 295 12.53 -28.33 29.10
N ALA A 296 13.22 -27.85 28.09
CA ALA A 296 13.76 -28.70 27.04
C ALA A 296 14.84 -29.68 27.63
N ASN A 297 15.08 -30.76 26.93
CA ASN A 297 16.08 -31.72 27.37
C ASN A 297 17.48 -31.09 27.32
N HIS A 298 18.12 -30.96 28.46
CA HIS A 298 19.39 -30.26 28.57
C HIS A 298 20.50 -30.91 27.70
N SER A 299 20.54 -32.24 27.58
CA SER A 299 21.52 -32.91 26.71
C SER A 299 21.33 -32.56 25.24
N GLU A 300 20.07 -32.40 24.77
CA GLU A 300 19.79 -32.00 23.40
C GLU A 300 20.17 -30.53 23.15
N ILE A 301 19.96 -29.62 24.13
CA ILE A 301 20.47 -28.24 24.08
C ILE A 301 21.99 -28.23 23.93
N ILE A 302 22.71 -29.03 24.72
CA ILE A 302 24.17 -29.10 24.64
C ILE A 302 24.64 -29.63 23.28
N GLU A 303 23.95 -30.61 22.69
CA GLU A 303 24.23 -31.09 21.33
C GLU A 303 24.04 -30.01 20.29
N GLU A 304 22.94 -29.25 20.37
CA GLU A 304 22.69 -28.10 19.49
C GLU A 304 23.78 -27.03 19.66
N ILE A 305 24.15 -26.65 20.87
CA ILE A 305 25.26 -25.73 21.14
C ILE A 305 26.60 -26.27 20.59
N ALA A 306 26.89 -27.53 20.76
CA ALA A 306 28.11 -28.14 20.22
C ALA A 306 28.13 -28.12 18.67
N PHE A 307 26.98 -28.29 18.04
CA PHE A 307 26.82 -28.10 16.60
C PHE A 307 27.08 -26.65 16.19
N LEU A 308 26.48 -25.67 16.90
CA LEU A 308 26.65 -24.25 16.59
C LEU A 308 28.10 -23.77 16.78
N LYS A 309 28.80 -24.29 17.79
CA LYS A 309 30.23 -24.01 18.04
C LYS A 309 31.15 -24.50 16.92
N LYS A 310 30.76 -25.55 16.21
CA LYS A 310 31.52 -26.13 15.07
C LYS A 310 31.26 -25.42 13.76
N GLY A 311 30.08 -24.76 13.64
CA GLY A 311 29.68 -24.03 12.46
C GLY A 311 29.97 -22.54 12.56
N ASP A 312 29.60 -21.78 11.53
CA ASP A 312 29.75 -20.32 11.45
C ASP A 312 28.48 -19.59 11.96
N TYR A 313 28.04 -19.93 13.18
CA TYR A 313 26.83 -19.39 13.80
C TYR A 313 27.12 -18.49 14.99
N ARG A 314 28.36 -18.43 15.44
CA ARG A 314 28.78 -17.62 16.58
C ARG A 314 29.18 -16.23 16.13
N LEU A 315 28.45 -15.21 16.61
CA LEU A 315 28.75 -13.81 16.31
C LEU A 315 29.82 -13.21 17.20
N LEU A 316 29.80 -13.56 18.49
CA LEU A 316 30.67 -12.97 19.50
C LEU A 316 30.94 -13.96 20.61
N GLN A 317 32.12 -13.85 21.19
CA GLN A 317 32.47 -14.52 22.45
C GLN A 317 33.14 -13.52 23.39
N SER A 318 32.69 -13.48 24.65
CA SER A 318 33.30 -12.68 25.72
C SER A 318 33.26 -13.47 27.01
N LYS A 319 34.45 -13.84 27.51
CA LYS A 319 34.61 -14.71 28.68
C LYS A 319 33.88 -16.06 28.47
N ASN A 320 32.96 -16.39 29.37
CA ASN A 320 32.09 -17.58 29.30
C ASN A 320 30.81 -17.35 28.48
N TYR A 321 30.56 -16.15 27.94
CA TYR A 321 29.38 -15.84 27.16
C TYR A 321 29.65 -15.91 25.66
N GLU A 322 28.73 -16.55 24.95
CA GLU A 322 28.75 -16.69 23.49
C GLU A 322 27.41 -16.24 22.88
N VAL A 323 27.46 -15.40 21.86
CA VAL A 323 26.27 -14.97 21.12
C VAL A 323 26.17 -15.76 19.82
N PHE A 324 25.05 -16.42 19.63
CA PHE A 324 24.74 -17.17 18.40
C PHE A 324 23.65 -16.48 17.60
N PHE A 325 23.70 -16.67 16.27
CA PHE A 325 22.69 -16.19 15.34
C PHE A 325 22.39 -17.29 14.33
N VAL A 326 21.14 -17.80 14.32
CA VAL A 326 20.84 -19.07 13.64
C VAL A 326 19.34 -19.18 13.32
N THR A 327 18.99 -19.95 12.31
CA THR A 327 17.60 -20.25 11.94
C THR A 327 16.98 -21.31 12.86
N ALA A 328 15.66 -21.22 13.05
CA ALA A 328 14.88 -22.08 13.93
C ALA A 328 15.04 -23.60 13.68
N ASP A 329 15.19 -23.99 12.42
CA ASP A 329 15.33 -25.39 12.00
C ASP A 329 16.55 -26.12 12.56
N LYS A 330 17.57 -25.36 12.97
CA LYS A 330 18.83 -25.88 13.51
C LYS A 330 18.89 -25.96 15.03
N ILE A 331 17.91 -25.35 15.70
CA ILE A 331 17.88 -25.18 17.16
C ILE A 331 16.51 -25.49 17.78
N PRO A 332 15.83 -26.57 17.41
CA PRO A 332 14.47 -26.83 17.87
C PRO A 332 14.36 -26.92 19.42
N ASN A 333 15.34 -27.46 20.14
CA ASN A 333 15.31 -27.54 21.59
C ASN A 333 15.67 -26.20 22.25
N ILE A 334 16.66 -25.50 21.72
CA ILE A 334 17.01 -24.14 22.16
C ILE A 334 15.84 -23.21 21.93
N LEU A 335 15.17 -23.28 20.77
CA LEU A 335 14.01 -22.44 20.47
C LEU A 335 12.83 -22.74 21.43
N HIS A 336 12.58 -24.00 21.76
CA HIS A 336 11.60 -24.38 22.77
C HIS A 336 11.92 -23.72 24.12
N GLU A 337 13.20 -23.81 24.56
CA GLU A 337 13.63 -23.23 25.82
C GLU A 337 13.57 -21.70 25.83
N ILE A 338 13.93 -21.06 24.71
CA ILE A 338 13.74 -19.60 24.53
C ILE A 338 12.26 -19.24 24.71
N GLY A 339 11.33 -19.93 24.03
CA GLY A 339 9.89 -19.67 24.16
C GLY A 339 9.38 -19.89 25.58
N ARG A 340 9.93 -20.88 26.31
CA ARG A 340 9.61 -21.13 27.70
C ARG A 340 10.09 -20.00 28.62
N LEU A 341 11.33 -19.58 28.47
CA LEU A 341 11.94 -18.53 29.28
C LEU A 341 11.28 -17.17 29.01
N ARG A 342 10.96 -16.86 27.77
CA ARG A 342 10.20 -15.65 27.39
C ARG A 342 8.84 -15.62 28.09
N GLU A 343 8.07 -16.71 28.04
CA GLU A 343 6.76 -16.78 28.69
C GLU A 343 6.88 -16.62 30.22
N ILE A 344 7.90 -17.20 30.87
CA ILE A 344 8.15 -17.01 32.31
C ILE A 344 8.39 -15.53 32.59
N THR A 345 9.35 -14.91 31.92
CA THR A 345 9.78 -13.54 32.16
C THR A 345 8.66 -12.54 31.87
N PHE A 346 7.94 -12.72 30.78
CA PHE A 346 6.85 -11.82 30.43
C PHE A 346 5.62 -11.95 31.34
N ARG A 347 5.35 -13.16 31.87
CA ARG A 347 4.30 -13.31 32.92
C ARG A 347 4.63 -12.55 34.20
N GLU A 348 5.89 -12.56 34.62
CA GLU A 348 6.32 -11.83 35.81
C GLU A 348 6.05 -10.32 35.73
N VAL A 349 6.10 -9.74 34.52
CA VAL A 349 5.81 -8.32 34.27
C VAL A 349 4.40 -8.07 33.74
N GLY A 350 3.57 -9.10 33.66
CA GLY A 350 2.17 -8.98 33.23
C GLY A 350 1.96 -8.91 31.72
N GLU A 351 2.98 -9.19 30.91
CA GLU A 351 2.98 -9.14 29.45
C GLU A 351 2.99 -10.54 28.80
N GLY A 352 2.91 -11.61 29.55
CA GLY A 352 2.90 -12.98 29.06
C GLY A 352 1.70 -13.29 28.18
N THR A 353 1.90 -14.21 27.21
CA THR A 353 0.85 -14.65 26.27
C THR A 353 -0.21 -15.50 26.94
N ASN A 354 0.02 -15.99 28.15
CA ASN A 354 -0.77 -17.00 28.90
C ASN A 354 -0.81 -18.38 28.19
N GLU A 355 0.04 -18.60 27.21
CA GLU A 355 0.24 -19.90 26.56
C GLU A 355 1.35 -20.70 27.27
N SER A 356 1.54 -21.94 26.90
CA SER A 356 2.61 -22.77 27.51
C SER A 356 4.02 -22.35 27.10
N LEU A 357 4.15 -21.73 25.95
CA LEU A 357 5.36 -21.18 25.33
C LEU A 357 5.02 -19.85 24.66
N ASP A 358 5.89 -18.87 24.74
CA ASP A 358 5.81 -17.65 23.97
C ASP A 358 6.54 -17.84 22.63
N LEU A 359 5.88 -18.58 21.72
CA LEU A 359 6.30 -18.80 20.34
C LEU A 359 5.11 -18.64 19.41
N ASP A 360 5.34 -18.05 18.24
CA ASP A 360 4.32 -17.88 17.22
C ASP A 360 4.72 -18.51 15.87
N ALA A 361 3.91 -18.28 14.84
CA ALA A 361 4.15 -18.80 13.50
C ALA A 361 5.39 -18.18 12.84
N TYR A 362 5.82 -17.00 13.26
CA TYR A 362 6.95 -16.27 12.69
C TYR A 362 8.28 -16.77 13.26
N ASP A 363 8.32 -17.28 14.49
CA ASP A 363 9.53 -17.83 15.10
C ASP A 363 10.18 -18.91 14.23
N LYS A 364 9.40 -19.61 13.40
CA LYS A 364 9.89 -20.63 12.46
C LYS A 364 10.68 -20.06 11.27
N TYR A 365 10.49 -18.79 10.96
CA TYR A 365 11.08 -18.15 9.78
C TYR A 365 12.15 -17.13 10.13
N TYR A 366 12.23 -16.72 11.40
CA TYR A 366 13.22 -15.76 11.85
C TYR A 366 14.55 -16.42 12.15
N HIS A 367 15.58 -15.59 12.11
CA HIS A 367 16.84 -15.92 12.75
C HIS A 367 16.74 -15.54 14.22
N HIS A 368 17.19 -16.43 15.08
CA HIS A 368 17.23 -16.22 16.52
C HIS A 368 18.62 -15.83 16.94
N MET A 369 18.72 -14.74 17.69
CA MET A 369 19.94 -14.33 18.33
C MET A 369 19.80 -14.59 19.84
N PHE A 370 20.69 -15.34 20.42
CA PHE A 370 20.66 -15.65 21.84
C PHE A 370 22.04 -15.68 22.45
N LEU A 371 22.07 -15.42 23.76
CA LEU A 371 23.27 -15.44 24.60
C LEU A 371 23.32 -16.75 25.34
N TRP A 372 24.42 -17.49 25.20
CA TRP A 372 24.73 -18.70 25.90
C TRP A 372 25.77 -18.44 26.97
N ASP A 373 25.56 -18.93 28.18
CA ASP A 373 26.56 -18.98 29.26
C ASP A 373 27.18 -20.39 29.34
N ASP A 374 28.42 -20.49 28.96
CA ASP A 374 29.13 -21.77 28.87
C ASP A 374 29.53 -22.32 30.27
N GLU A 375 29.63 -21.45 31.27
CA GLU A 375 29.95 -21.86 32.66
C GLU A 375 28.73 -22.49 33.32
N THR A 376 27.58 -21.89 33.23
CA THR A 376 26.33 -22.38 33.81
C THR A 376 25.56 -23.29 32.86
N GLN A 377 25.98 -23.40 31.61
CA GLN A 377 25.35 -24.17 30.53
C GLN A 377 23.86 -23.85 30.37
N CYS A 378 23.53 -22.55 30.28
CA CYS A 378 22.16 -22.06 30.12
C CYS A 378 22.06 -20.91 29.12
N ILE A 379 20.82 -20.66 28.64
CA ILE A 379 20.48 -19.48 27.85
C ILE A 379 20.35 -18.32 28.82
N ALA A 380 21.21 -17.30 28.66
CA ALA A 380 21.26 -16.14 29.52
C ALA A 380 20.43 -14.96 28.96
N GLY A 381 20.01 -15.04 27.66
CA GLY A 381 19.18 -14.03 27.02
C GLY A 381 18.85 -14.44 25.58
N ALA A 382 17.71 -13.92 25.05
CA ALA A 382 17.27 -14.15 23.67
C ALA A 382 16.37 -13.00 23.20
#